data_c5d258ecc44462b8dd8118b33dad215e
#
_entry.id   c5d258ecc44462b8dd8118b33dad215e
#
_cell.length_a   1.000
_cell.length_b   1.000
_cell.length_c   1.000
_cell.angle_alpha   90.00
_cell.angle_beta   90.00
_cell.angle_gamma   90.00
#
_symmetry.space_group_name_H-M   'P 1'
#
loop_
_entity.id
_entity.type
_entity.pdbx_description
1 polymer ?
#
loop_
_entity_poly.entity_id
_entity_poly.type
_entity_poly.pdbx_seq_one_letter_code
_entity_poly.pdbx_strand_id
1 'polypeptide(L)'
;MRRSRLATLALSMAASIGVALSLGAAPAQASPSDRYVALGDSYASGVGADSYTSESGNCLRSTNAYPALYNANIRPASYRSVACSGATTADVINSQLSALSSTTTLVSVTIGGNDVGFANIMSTCVLQGESQCVAAVDAAMNVARTQMPGRLANVYNGIRNRAPSARVVVVGYPVFYQLGTVCVGLTATSRAKINEGINLLDDITRTAATSAGFTFADVRSIFVGHQLCSYGTKWLHALNVLNLTVSYHPTAAGQSGGYYPVFRSAAG
;
A
#
# COMPACT_ATOMS: atom_id res chain seq x y z
N MET A 1 -40.40 61.78 59.16
CA MET A 1 -40.49 60.34 58.93
C MET A 1 -40.49 60.08 57.42
N ARG A 2 -39.37 59.84 56.76
CA ARG A 2 -39.32 59.51 55.35
C ARG A 2 -38.62 58.16 55.22
N ARG A 3 -39.26 57.17 54.69
CA ARG A 3 -38.72 55.86 54.40
C ARG A 3 -38.12 55.84 53.03
N SER A 4 -36.81 55.68 52.96
CA SER A 4 -36.10 55.45 51.71
C SER A 4 -36.18 53.97 51.29
N ARG A 5 -36.62 53.73 50.07
CA ARG A 5 -36.61 52.40 49.46
C ARG A 5 -35.32 52.21 48.66
N LEU A 6 -34.51 51.29 49.06
CA LEU A 6 -33.35 50.83 48.29
C LEU A 6 -33.84 49.88 47.21
N ALA A 7 -33.56 50.20 45.94
CA ALA A 7 -33.79 49.33 44.79
C ALA A 7 -32.53 48.57 44.51
N THR A 8 -32.61 47.27 44.64
CA THR A 8 -31.54 46.29 44.30
C THR A 8 -31.60 46.00 42.80
N LEU A 9 -30.62 46.43 42.03
CA LEU A 9 -30.45 46.00 40.63
C LEU A 9 -29.76 44.65 40.61
N ALA A 10 -30.46 43.60 40.14
CA ALA A 10 -29.91 42.31 39.84
C ALA A 10 -29.31 42.30 38.42
N LEU A 11 -28.01 42.20 38.31
CA LEU A 11 -27.29 42.10 37.05
C LEU A 11 -27.31 40.61 36.61
N SER A 12 -28.08 40.31 35.58
CA SER A 12 -28.14 38.94 35.00
C SER A 12 -27.01 38.79 33.96
N MET A 13 -25.94 38.10 34.34
CA MET A 13 -24.89 37.64 33.41
C MET A 13 -25.41 36.45 32.60
N ALA A 14 -25.78 36.64 31.34
CA ALA A 14 -26.01 35.56 30.39
C ALA A 14 -24.69 35.01 29.89
N ALA A 15 -24.30 33.82 30.40
CA ALA A 15 -23.16 33.10 29.89
C ALA A 15 -23.56 32.40 28.56
N SER A 16 -23.07 32.94 27.44
CA SER A 16 -23.23 32.31 26.14
C SER A 16 -22.20 31.15 26.01
N ILE A 17 -22.67 29.93 26.19
CA ILE A 17 -21.88 28.73 25.90
C ILE A 17 -21.87 28.54 24.39
N GLY A 18 -20.76 28.97 23.75
CA GLY A 18 -20.45 28.68 22.36
C GLY A 18 -20.09 27.20 22.20
N VAL A 19 -21.04 26.39 21.75
CA VAL A 19 -20.74 25.02 21.29
C VAL A 19 -20.01 25.14 19.97
N ALA A 20 -18.67 25.00 20.00
CA ALA A 20 -17.88 24.81 18.80
C ALA A 20 -18.20 23.41 18.23
N LEU A 21 -19.06 23.34 17.21
CA LEU A 21 -19.21 22.15 16.38
C LEU A 21 -17.90 21.95 15.62
N SER A 22 -17.05 21.07 16.11
CA SER A 22 -15.97 20.49 15.32
C SER A 22 -16.62 19.67 14.18
N LEU A 23 -16.65 20.24 12.98
CA LEU A 23 -16.93 19.48 11.76
C LEU A 23 -15.79 18.50 11.58
N GLY A 24 -15.87 17.35 12.23
CA GLY A 24 -15.01 16.21 11.91
C GLY A 24 -15.25 15.86 10.44
N ALA A 25 -14.19 15.93 9.61
CA ALA A 25 -14.27 15.42 8.25
C ALA A 25 -14.71 13.96 8.33
N ALA A 26 -15.90 13.66 7.81
CA ALA A 26 -16.37 12.29 7.68
C ALA A 26 -15.35 11.52 6.84
N PRO A 27 -15.01 10.26 7.19
CA PRO A 27 -14.14 9.45 6.34
C PRO A 27 -14.76 9.40 4.93
N ALA A 28 -13.92 9.65 3.92
CA ALA A 28 -14.36 9.54 2.55
C ALA A 28 -14.87 8.11 2.31
N GLN A 29 -16.09 7.95 1.76
CA GLN A 29 -16.67 6.65 1.50
C GLN A 29 -16.37 6.20 0.07
N ALA A 30 -16.11 4.89 -0.10
CA ALA A 30 -15.99 4.25 -1.40
C ALA A 30 -17.23 4.58 -2.25
N SER A 31 -17.04 5.19 -3.41
CA SER A 31 -18.15 5.73 -4.19
C SER A 31 -18.29 5.04 -5.54
N PRO A 32 -19.52 4.61 -5.91
CA PRO A 32 -19.82 4.17 -7.27
C PRO A 32 -19.54 5.23 -8.35
N SER A 33 -19.40 6.51 -7.98
CA SER A 33 -19.04 7.58 -8.92
C SER A 33 -17.55 7.68 -9.19
N ASP A 34 -16.69 6.91 -8.51
CA ASP A 34 -15.25 6.95 -8.71
C ASP A 34 -14.83 6.55 -10.13
N ARG A 35 -13.87 7.28 -10.66
CA ARG A 35 -13.09 6.91 -11.84
C ARG A 35 -11.74 6.42 -11.35
N TYR A 36 -11.63 5.10 -11.25
CA TYR A 36 -10.52 4.43 -10.58
C TYR A 36 -9.45 3.97 -11.56
N VAL A 37 -8.19 4.32 -11.27
CA VAL A 37 -7.01 3.82 -11.99
C VAL A 37 -6.05 3.16 -11.00
N ALA A 38 -5.67 1.91 -11.29
CA ALA A 38 -4.68 1.17 -10.52
C ALA A 38 -3.33 1.16 -11.24
N LEU A 39 -2.31 1.66 -10.57
CA LEU A 39 -0.90 1.70 -10.99
C LEU A 39 -0.09 0.73 -10.14
N GLY A 40 1.11 0.43 -10.57
CA GLY A 40 2.09 -0.26 -9.72
C GLY A 40 2.75 -1.46 -10.37
N ASP A 41 3.26 -2.32 -9.52
CA ASP A 41 4.04 -3.51 -9.85
C ASP A 41 3.23 -4.81 -9.79
N SER A 42 3.92 -5.93 -9.58
CA SER A 42 3.35 -7.28 -9.48
C SER A 42 2.35 -7.45 -8.33
N TYR A 43 2.49 -6.72 -7.23
CA TYR A 43 1.55 -6.80 -6.11
C TYR A 43 0.22 -6.14 -6.45
N ALA A 44 0.24 -5.03 -7.19
CA ALA A 44 -0.96 -4.37 -7.69
C ALA A 44 -1.54 -5.08 -8.91
N SER A 45 -0.72 -5.70 -9.77
CA SER A 45 -1.23 -6.52 -10.88
C SER A 45 -1.83 -7.85 -10.43
N GLY A 46 -1.41 -8.36 -9.26
CA GLY A 46 -1.92 -9.60 -8.67
C GLY A 46 -1.18 -10.85 -9.12
N VAL A 47 0.14 -10.74 -9.36
CA VAL A 47 0.98 -11.92 -9.57
C VAL A 47 0.82 -12.85 -8.36
N GLY A 48 0.67 -14.16 -8.63
CA GLY A 48 0.43 -15.18 -7.62
C GLY A 48 -1.04 -15.41 -7.27
N ALA A 49 -1.96 -14.56 -7.74
CA ALA A 49 -3.39 -14.71 -7.44
C ALA A 49 -4.19 -15.45 -8.51
N ASP A 50 -3.52 -16.02 -9.50
CA ASP A 50 -4.12 -16.73 -10.64
C ASP A 50 -5.13 -15.89 -11.44
N SER A 51 -5.91 -16.49 -12.32
CA SER A 51 -6.99 -15.85 -13.09
C SER A 51 -6.52 -14.57 -13.82
N TYR A 52 -5.38 -14.67 -14.52
CA TYR A 52 -4.82 -13.56 -15.29
C TYR A 52 -5.67 -13.28 -16.54
N THR A 53 -5.82 -12.00 -16.85
CA THR A 53 -6.52 -11.58 -18.05
C THR A 53 -5.59 -11.71 -19.27
N SER A 54 -6.11 -12.21 -20.39
CA SER A 54 -5.32 -12.49 -21.60
C SER A 54 -4.69 -11.22 -22.19
N GLU A 55 -5.41 -10.09 -22.14
CA GLU A 55 -4.95 -8.80 -22.63
C GLU A 55 -3.83 -8.18 -21.80
N SER A 56 -3.57 -8.73 -20.61
CA SER A 56 -2.48 -8.22 -19.75
C SER A 56 -1.09 -8.70 -20.15
N GLY A 57 -0.99 -9.80 -20.90
CA GLY A 57 0.28 -10.36 -21.31
C GLY A 57 1.25 -10.54 -20.14
N ASN A 58 2.47 -10.08 -20.30
CA ASN A 58 3.51 -10.19 -19.27
C ASN A 58 3.26 -9.33 -18.02
N CYS A 59 2.28 -8.44 -18.03
CA CYS A 59 1.93 -7.67 -16.85
C CYS A 59 1.19 -8.51 -15.80
N LEU A 60 0.63 -9.67 -16.18
CA LEU A 60 -0.01 -10.64 -15.29
C LEU A 60 -1.07 -10.01 -14.38
N ARG A 61 -1.98 -9.22 -14.98
CA ARG A 61 -3.09 -8.62 -14.24
C ARG A 61 -4.15 -9.67 -13.93
N SER A 62 -4.38 -9.90 -12.65
CA SER A 62 -5.33 -10.90 -12.15
C SER A 62 -6.69 -10.28 -11.84
N THR A 63 -7.77 -11.01 -12.13
CA THR A 63 -9.11 -10.65 -11.65
C THR A 63 -9.26 -10.82 -10.13
N ASN A 64 -8.33 -11.53 -9.49
CA ASN A 64 -8.23 -11.68 -8.03
C ASN A 64 -7.31 -10.62 -7.37
N ALA A 65 -6.68 -9.72 -8.14
CA ALA A 65 -5.90 -8.62 -7.58
C ALA A 65 -6.78 -7.64 -6.79
N TYR A 66 -6.27 -7.04 -5.71
CA TYR A 66 -7.04 -6.12 -4.87
C TYR A 66 -7.73 -4.99 -5.65
N PRO A 67 -7.11 -4.41 -6.72
CA PRO A 67 -7.81 -3.40 -7.51
C PRO A 67 -9.00 -3.96 -8.28
N ALA A 68 -8.87 -5.17 -8.82
CA ALA A 68 -9.96 -5.84 -9.53
C ALA A 68 -11.08 -6.25 -8.57
N LEU A 69 -10.74 -6.72 -7.38
CA LEU A 69 -11.71 -7.02 -6.32
C LEU A 69 -12.47 -5.76 -5.88
N TYR A 70 -11.78 -4.62 -5.78
CA TYR A 70 -12.44 -3.33 -5.51
C TYR A 70 -13.45 -2.99 -6.62
N ASN A 71 -13.02 -3.10 -7.88
CA ASN A 71 -13.90 -2.90 -9.02
C ASN A 71 -15.14 -3.81 -8.99
N ALA A 72 -14.94 -5.09 -8.72
CA ALA A 72 -16.05 -6.07 -8.69
C ALA A 72 -17.07 -5.79 -7.57
N ASN A 73 -16.61 -5.33 -6.41
CA ASN A 73 -17.45 -5.16 -5.22
C ASN A 73 -18.06 -3.76 -5.11
N ILE A 74 -17.33 -2.70 -5.48
CA ILE A 74 -17.77 -1.30 -5.34
C ILE A 74 -18.44 -0.80 -6.62
N ARG A 75 -18.04 -1.34 -7.79
CA ARG A 75 -18.54 -0.96 -9.13
C ARG A 75 -18.41 0.54 -9.40
N PRO A 76 -17.16 1.07 -9.37
CA PRO A 76 -16.92 2.48 -9.68
C PRO A 76 -17.40 2.82 -11.09
N ALA A 77 -17.62 4.11 -11.39
CA ALA A 77 -18.08 4.59 -12.71
C ALA A 77 -17.14 4.17 -13.86
N SER A 78 -15.84 4.05 -13.56
CA SER A 78 -14.88 3.41 -14.45
C SER A 78 -13.74 2.79 -13.67
N TYR A 79 -13.12 1.74 -14.24
CA TYR A 79 -11.95 1.08 -13.71
C TYR A 79 -10.95 0.79 -14.81
N ARG A 80 -9.69 1.09 -14.54
CA ARG A 80 -8.56 0.72 -15.40
C ARG A 80 -7.37 0.34 -14.54
N SER A 81 -6.83 -0.88 -14.74
CA SER A 81 -5.55 -1.26 -14.17
C SER A 81 -4.48 -1.23 -15.26
N VAL A 82 -3.38 -0.55 -14.98
CA VAL A 82 -2.16 -0.54 -15.79
C VAL A 82 -0.95 -1.00 -14.99
N ALA A 83 -1.19 -1.55 -13.79
CA ALA A 83 -0.15 -2.22 -13.01
C ALA A 83 0.50 -3.34 -13.82
N CYS A 84 1.80 -3.53 -13.65
CA CYS A 84 2.55 -4.47 -14.47
C CYS A 84 3.63 -5.18 -13.65
N SER A 85 3.69 -6.51 -13.79
CA SER A 85 4.73 -7.33 -13.15
C SER A 85 6.12 -6.78 -13.45
N GLY A 86 6.97 -6.66 -12.44
CA GLY A 86 8.34 -6.16 -12.58
C GLY A 86 8.49 -4.64 -12.68
N ALA A 87 7.40 -3.87 -12.70
CA ALA A 87 7.48 -2.43 -12.86
C ALA A 87 8.28 -1.75 -11.72
N THR A 88 9.09 -0.79 -12.10
CA THR A 88 9.82 0.15 -11.24
C THR A 88 9.12 1.51 -11.19
N THR A 89 9.58 2.40 -10.33
CA THR A 89 9.11 3.81 -10.32
C THR A 89 9.29 4.50 -11.67
N ALA A 90 10.35 4.18 -12.41
CA ALA A 90 10.58 4.70 -13.76
C ALA A 90 9.51 4.20 -14.76
N ASP A 91 9.11 2.93 -14.65
CA ASP A 91 8.05 2.37 -15.51
C ASP A 91 6.69 2.99 -15.23
N VAL A 92 6.39 3.28 -13.95
CA VAL A 92 5.17 4.03 -13.61
C VAL A 92 5.17 5.38 -14.31
N ILE A 93 6.27 6.14 -14.23
CA ILE A 93 6.40 7.47 -14.84
C ILE A 93 6.27 7.38 -16.37
N ASN A 94 7.01 6.48 -17.00
CA ASN A 94 7.15 6.41 -18.45
C ASN A 94 5.94 5.79 -19.15
N SER A 95 5.23 4.86 -18.48
CA SER A 95 4.22 4.03 -19.14
C SER A 95 2.84 4.11 -18.48
N GLN A 96 2.77 4.17 -17.14
CA GLN A 96 1.50 4.01 -16.44
C GLN A 96 0.76 5.34 -16.18
N LEU A 97 1.48 6.44 -15.96
CA LEU A 97 0.86 7.75 -15.71
C LEU A 97 -0.03 8.23 -16.86
N SER A 98 0.17 7.75 -18.08
CA SER A 98 -0.68 8.07 -19.24
C SER A 98 -2.13 7.57 -19.10
N ALA A 99 -2.40 6.65 -18.17
CA ALA A 99 -3.75 6.19 -17.86
C ALA A 99 -4.55 7.18 -17.01
N LEU A 100 -3.90 8.15 -16.39
CA LEU A 100 -4.51 9.16 -15.54
C LEU A 100 -4.99 10.36 -16.36
N SER A 101 -6.04 11.02 -15.89
CA SER A 101 -6.55 12.28 -16.41
C SER A 101 -7.08 13.16 -15.30
N SER A 102 -7.40 14.42 -15.60
CA SER A 102 -8.03 15.35 -14.64
C SER A 102 -9.40 14.85 -14.13
N THR A 103 -10.01 13.89 -14.80
CA THR A 103 -11.27 13.28 -14.36
C THR A 103 -11.09 12.04 -13.49
N THR A 104 -9.86 11.53 -13.29
CA THR A 104 -9.58 10.44 -12.38
C THR A 104 -9.83 10.89 -10.94
N THR A 105 -10.60 10.12 -10.17
CA THR A 105 -11.00 10.47 -8.79
C THR A 105 -10.36 9.57 -7.73
N LEU A 106 -9.94 8.35 -8.12
CA LEU A 106 -9.27 7.41 -7.24
C LEU A 106 -8.06 6.79 -7.95
N VAL A 107 -6.93 6.75 -7.26
CA VAL A 107 -5.71 6.09 -7.72
C VAL A 107 -5.20 5.17 -6.61
N SER A 108 -4.82 3.94 -6.96
CA SER A 108 -3.99 3.10 -6.11
C SER A 108 -2.62 2.87 -6.74
N VAL A 109 -1.58 2.73 -5.91
CA VAL A 109 -0.24 2.38 -6.37
C VAL A 109 0.52 1.56 -5.33
N THR A 110 1.10 0.42 -5.75
CA THR A 110 2.10 -0.36 -5.01
C THR A 110 3.35 -0.38 -5.84
N ILE A 111 4.46 0.20 -5.36
CA ILE A 111 5.67 0.37 -6.15
C ILE A 111 6.92 0.54 -5.28
N GLY A 112 8.08 0.14 -5.79
CA GLY A 112 9.38 0.38 -5.18
C GLY A 112 10.17 -0.89 -4.87
N GLY A 113 9.51 -2.05 -4.75
CA GLY A 113 10.19 -3.31 -4.49
C GLY A 113 11.21 -3.70 -5.57
N ASN A 114 10.87 -3.46 -6.84
CA ASN A 114 11.78 -3.73 -7.96
C ASN A 114 12.92 -2.72 -8.05
N ASP A 115 12.70 -1.47 -7.64
CA ASP A 115 13.73 -0.43 -7.59
C ASP A 115 14.88 -0.76 -6.65
N VAL A 116 14.60 -1.48 -5.56
CA VAL A 116 15.62 -1.94 -4.61
C VAL A 116 16.19 -3.32 -4.97
N GLY A 117 15.75 -3.93 -6.07
CA GLY A 117 16.31 -5.17 -6.59
C GLY A 117 15.77 -6.44 -5.94
N PHE A 118 14.50 -6.45 -5.53
CA PHE A 118 13.86 -7.52 -4.77
C PHE A 118 14.15 -8.94 -5.30
N ALA A 119 13.96 -9.20 -6.61
CA ALA A 119 14.16 -10.52 -7.18
C ALA A 119 15.62 -11.02 -7.03
N ASN A 120 16.60 -10.14 -7.25
CA ASN A 120 18.02 -10.45 -7.09
C ASN A 120 18.38 -10.72 -5.63
N ILE A 121 17.81 -9.95 -4.69
CA ILE A 121 18.01 -10.17 -3.25
C ILE A 121 17.52 -11.55 -2.86
N MET A 122 16.31 -11.90 -3.25
CA MET A 122 15.72 -13.20 -2.90
C MET A 122 16.50 -14.36 -3.54
N SER A 123 16.95 -14.20 -4.78
CA SER A 123 17.85 -15.18 -5.43
C SER A 123 19.16 -15.35 -4.66
N THR A 124 19.81 -14.26 -4.26
CA THR A 124 21.03 -14.28 -3.45
C THR A 124 20.78 -14.99 -2.11
N CYS A 125 19.69 -14.64 -1.41
CA CYS A 125 19.33 -15.26 -0.14
C CYS A 125 19.14 -16.78 -0.25
N VAL A 126 18.50 -17.24 -1.32
CA VAL A 126 18.21 -18.66 -1.54
C VAL A 126 19.44 -19.46 -1.96
N LEU A 127 20.30 -18.88 -2.81
CA LEU A 127 21.38 -19.61 -3.48
C LEU A 127 22.75 -19.44 -2.84
N GLN A 128 23.02 -18.32 -2.14
CA GLN A 128 24.36 -17.96 -1.70
C GLN A 128 24.55 -17.98 -0.17
N GLY A 129 23.51 -18.32 0.58
CA GLY A 129 23.57 -18.49 2.03
C GLY A 129 23.44 -17.18 2.83
N GLU A 130 23.52 -17.31 4.15
CA GLU A 130 23.14 -16.26 5.11
C GLU A 130 23.96 -14.98 4.95
N SER A 131 25.29 -15.08 4.90
CA SER A 131 26.18 -13.91 4.85
C SER A 131 25.90 -13.05 3.60
N GLN A 132 25.73 -13.69 2.44
CA GLN A 132 25.44 -13.00 1.19
C GLN A 132 24.01 -12.43 1.18
N CYS A 133 23.07 -13.15 1.77
CA CYS A 133 21.70 -12.65 1.97
C CYS A 133 21.67 -11.35 2.79
N VAL A 134 22.31 -11.36 3.95
CA VAL A 134 22.41 -10.17 4.82
C VAL A 134 23.04 -9.00 4.08
N ALA A 135 24.18 -9.23 3.40
CA ALA A 135 24.87 -8.19 2.63
C ALA A 135 24.01 -7.62 1.48
N ALA A 136 23.28 -8.48 0.77
CA ALA A 136 22.38 -8.05 -0.31
C ALA A 136 21.22 -7.21 0.20
N VAL A 137 20.61 -7.59 1.34
CA VAL A 137 19.54 -6.81 1.96
C VAL A 137 20.09 -5.48 2.49
N ASP A 138 21.26 -5.44 3.11
CA ASP A 138 21.88 -4.20 3.59
C ASP A 138 22.16 -3.23 2.44
N ALA A 139 22.65 -3.73 1.31
CA ALA A 139 22.85 -2.92 0.09
C ALA A 139 21.51 -2.36 -0.42
N ALA A 140 20.45 -3.17 -0.46
CA ALA A 140 19.12 -2.73 -0.85
C ALA A 140 18.53 -1.69 0.12
N MET A 141 18.74 -1.86 1.42
CA MET A 141 18.33 -0.89 2.44
C MET A 141 19.06 0.45 2.27
N ASN A 142 20.31 0.44 1.83
CA ASN A 142 21.03 1.67 1.48
C ASN A 142 20.42 2.36 0.26
N VAL A 143 20.09 1.60 -0.80
CA VAL A 143 19.36 2.12 -1.97
C VAL A 143 18.00 2.69 -1.53
N ALA A 144 17.27 1.98 -0.67
CA ALA A 144 15.98 2.45 -0.15
C ALA A 144 16.12 3.81 0.56
N ARG A 145 17.10 3.95 1.46
CA ARG A 145 17.32 5.22 2.19
C ARG A 145 17.76 6.38 1.30
N THR A 146 18.62 6.12 0.32
CA THR A 146 19.28 7.19 -0.45
C THR A 146 18.56 7.57 -1.73
N GLN A 147 17.82 6.64 -2.36
CA GLN A 147 17.23 6.87 -3.67
C GLN A 147 15.70 6.85 -3.67
N MET A 148 15.06 6.00 -2.84
CA MET A 148 13.61 5.85 -2.90
C MET A 148 12.82 7.11 -2.54
N PRO A 149 13.22 7.97 -1.59
CA PRO A 149 12.49 9.21 -1.34
C PRO A 149 12.31 10.07 -2.59
N GLY A 150 13.38 10.27 -3.36
CA GLY A 150 13.33 11.05 -4.61
C GLY A 150 12.54 10.36 -5.74
N ARG A 151 12.72 9.03 -5.90
CA ARG A 151 11.98 8.24 -6.90
C ARG A 151 10.48 8.24 -6.65
N LEU A 152 10.06 8.02 -5.40
CA LEU A 152 8.65 8.06 -5.00
C LEU A 152 8.06 9.46 -5.15
N ALA A 153 8.79 10.50 -4.75
CA ALA A 153 8.35 11.88 -4.94
C ALA A 153 8.07 12.20 -6.43
N ASN A 154 8.91 11.73 -7.34
CA ASN A 154 8.70 11.91 -8.78
C ASN A 154 7.43 11.21 -9.28
N VAL A 155 7.17 9.97 -8.82
CA VAL A 155 5.92 9.24 -9.13
C VAL A 155 4.71 10.01 -8.60
N TYR A 156 4.75 10.44 -7.34
CA TYR A 156 3.61 11.10 -6.69
C TYR A 156 3.32 12.48 -7.27
N ASN A 157 4.34 13.24 -7.62
CA ASN A 157 4.21 14.49 -8.38
C ASN A 157 3.58 14.23 -9.76
N GLY A 158 4.02 13.16 -10.45
CA GLY A 158 3.44 12.76 -11.72
C GLY A 158 1.95 12.41 -11.63
N ILE A 159 1.55 11.68 -10.57
CA ILE A 159 0.14 11.37 -10.28
C ILE A 159 -0.63 12.67 -10.02
N ARG A 160 -0.15 13.53 -9.15
CA ARG A 160 -0.82 14.79 -8.78
C ARG A 160 -0.98 15.73 -9.96
N ASN A 161 0.02 15.81 -10.84
CA ASN A 161 -0.03 16.65 -12.05
C ASN A 161 -1.10 16.15 -13.05
N ARG A 162 -1.32 14.85 -13.16
CA ARG A 162 -2.29 14.28 -14.11
C ARG A 162 -3.69 14.13 -13.54
N ALA A 163 -3.80 13.86 -12.24
CA ALA A 163 -5.05 13.65 -11.53
C ALA A 163 -5.10 14.53 -10.26
N PRO A 164 -5.18 15.87 -10.41
CA PRO A 164 -4.99 16.80 -9.29
C PRO A 164 -6.01 16.66 -8.16
N SER A 165 -7.22 16.20 -8.47
CA SER A 165 -8.31 16.02 -7.50
C SER A 165 -8.47 14.58 -7.02
N ALA A 166 -7.64 13.64 -7.49
CA ALA A 166 -7.78 12.24 -7.12
C ALA A 166 -7.40 12.00 -5.64
N ARG A 167 -8.19 11.15 -4.98
CA ARG A 167 -7.74 10.45 -3.78
C ARG A 167 -6.70 9.43 -4.21
N VAL A 168 -5.55 9.43 -3.56
CA VAL A 168 -4.45 8.53 -3.89
C VAL A 168 -4.14 7.66 -2.68
N VAL A 169 -4.19 6.36 -2.89
CA VAL A 169 -3.86 5.35 -1.88
C VAL A 169 -2.58 4.63 -2.31
N VAL A 170 -1.53 4.81 -1.55
CA VAL A 170 -0.28 4.07 -1.70
C VAL A 170 -0.36 2.84 -0.82
N VAL A 171 -0.25 1.66 -1.41
CA VAL A 171 -0.39 0.39 -0.69
C VAL A 171 0.98 -0.23 -0.47
N GLY A 172 1.30 -0.58 0.78
CA GLY A 172 2.60 -1.16 1.17
C GLY A 172 2.73 -2.64 0.84
N TYR A 173 3.86 -3.22 1.27
CA TYR A 173 4.17 -4.64 1.14
C TYR A 173 3.99 -5.37 2.48
N PRO A 174 3.61 -6.65 2.50
CA PRO A 174 3.48 -7.42 3.73
C PRO A 174 4.86 -7.87 4.21
N VAL A 175 5.03 -8.00 5.52
CA VAL A 175 6.19 -8.69 6.08
C VAL A 175 6.12 -10.18 5.72
N PHE A 176 7.20 -10.72 5.16
CA PHE A 176 7.17 -12.05 4.53
C PHE A 176 7.18 -13.20 5.51
N TYR A 177 7.98 -13.13 6.56
CA TYR A 177 8.25 -14.27 7.42
C TYR A 177 7.73 -14.06 8.83
N GLN A 178 7.01 -15.04 9.35
CA GLN A 178 6.79 -15.16 10.77
C GLN A 178 8.08 -15.62 11.44
N LEU A 179 8.58 -14.82 12.37
CA LEU A 179 9.78 -15.14 13.14
C LEU A 179 9.41 -15.96 14.38
N GLY A 180 10.41 -16.64 14.97
CA GLY A 180 10.21 -17.49 16.16
C GLY A 180 9.50 -18.80 15.89
N THR A 181 9.32 -19.19 14.63
CA THR A 181 8.70 -20.45 14.22
C THR A 181 9.68 -21.35 13.47
N VAL A 182 9.40 -22.67 13.47
CA VAL A 182 10.14 -23.61 12.62
C VAL A 182 9.83 -23.31 11.16
N CYS A 183 10.87 -23.16 10.36
CA CYS A 183 10.75 -22.84 8.93
C CYS A 183 11.87 -23.51 8.15
N VAL A 184 11.52 -24.18 7.08
CA VAL A 184 12.50 -24.79 6.16
C VAL A 184 12.94 -23.75 5.14
N GLY A 185 14.21 -23.78 4.75
CA GLY A 185 14.81 -22.90 3.76
C GLY A 185 15.75 -21.88 4.40
N LEU A 186 15.43 -20.59 4.33
CA LEU A 186 16.30 -19.53 4.83
C LEU A 186 16.48 -19.60 6.36
N THR A 187 17.67 -19.23 6.83
CA THR A 187 18.00 -19.13 8.26
C THR A 187 17.14 -18.10 8.97
N ALA A 188 17.07 -18.17 10.30
CA ALA A 188 16.33 -17.18 11.10
C ALA A 188 16.88 -15.76 10.90
N THR A 189 18.22 -15.62 10.79
CA THR A 189 18.90 -14.35 10.53
C THR A 189 18.50 -13.78 9.17
N SER A 190 18.56 -14.59 8.10
CA SER A 190 18.15 -14.15 6.75
C SER A 190 16.70 -13.69 6.72
N ARG A 191 15.78 -14.45 7.35
CA ARG A 191 14.35 -14.11 7.42
C ARG A 191 14.11 -12.80 8.18
N ALA A 192 14.78 -12.62 9.31
CA ALA A 192 14.69 -11.39 10.09
C ALA A 192 15.22 -10.18 9.28
N LYS A 193 16.33 -10.37 8.56
CA LYS A 193 16.94 -9.32 7.75
C LYS A 193 16.06 -8.92 6.56
N ILE A 194 15.43 -9.89 5.87
CA ILE A 194 14.47 -9.60 4.81
C ILE A 194 13.28 -8.80 5.34
N ASN A 195 12.72 -9.21 6.49
CA ASN A 195 11.63 -8.48 7.13
C ASN A 195 12.02 -7.04 7.50
N GLU A 196 13.26 -6.83 7.97
CA GLU A 196 13.82 -5.49 8.26
C GLU A 196 13.84 -4.63 6.99
N GLY A 197 14.31 -5.19 5.87
CA GLY A 197 14.34 -4.49 4.59
C GLY A 197 12.95 -4.08 4.10
N ILE A 198 11.94 -4.96 4.22
CA ILE A 198 10.56 -4.66 3.86
C ILE A 198 9.99 -3.55 4.75
N ASN A 199 10.18 -3.65 6.06
CA ASN A 199 9.73 -2.63 7.00
C ASN A 199 10.32 -1.25 6.68
N LEU A 200 11.63 -1.20 6.38
CA LEU A 200 12.29 0.04 6.00
C LEU A 200 11.70 0.64 4.71
N LEU A 201 11.48 -0.18 3.67
CA LEU A 201 10.92 0.28 2.41
C LEU A 201 9.50 0.85 2.62
N ASP A 202 8.67 0.16 3.40
CA ASP A 202 7.32 0.62 3.72
C ASP A 202 7.31 1.91 4.55
N ASP A 203 8.22 2.05 5.49
CA ASP A 203 8.30 3.27 6.32
C ASP A 203 8.76 4.49 5.49
N ILE A 204 9.69 4.29 4.55
CA ILE A 204 10.08 5.31 3.56
C ILE A 204 8.90 5.64 2.65
N THR A 205 8.19 4.63 2.15
CA THR A 205 7.03 4.80 1.26
C THR A 205 5.89 5.52 1.97
N ARG A 206 5.62 5.18 3.23
CA ARG A 206 4.64 5.88 4.08
C ARG A 206 5.01 7.35 4.23
N THR A 207 6.27 7.64 4.56
CA THR A 207 6.75 9.02 4.73
C THR A 207 6.59 9.83 3.44
N ALA A 208 6.98 9.25 2.30
CA ALA A 208 6.83 9.91 1.01
C ALA A 208 5.35 10.12 0.63
N ALA A 209 4.49 9.13 0.87
CA ALA A 209 3.06 9.22 0.59
C ALA A 209 2.38 10.32 1.43
N THR A 210 2.62 10.33 2.74
CA THR A 210 2.04 11.34 3.64
C THR A 210 2.55 12.75 3.32
N SER A 211 3.82 12.90 2.96
CA SER A 211 4.38 14.19 2.50
C SER A 211 3.74 14.70 1.21
N ALA A 212 3.26 13.81 0.35
CA ALA A 212 2.51 14.16 -0.87
C ALA A 212 1.01 14.40 -0.63
N GLY A 213 0.53 14.28 0.63
CA GLY A 213 -0.89 14.35 0.97
C GLY A 213 -1.68 13.12 0.50
N PHE A 214 -1.02 11.95 0.40
CA PHE A 214 -1.63 10.68 0.01
C PHE A 214 -1.86 9.79 1.23
N THR A 215 -2.82 8.89 1.13
CA THR A 215 -3.07 7.89 2.17
C THR A 215 -2.12 6.71 1.98
N PHE A 216 -1.42 6.28 3.04
CA PHE A 216 -0.67 5.03 3.04
C PHE A 216 -1.51 3.90 3.64
N ALA A 217 -1.74 2.85 2.87
CA ALA A 217 -2.47 1.65 3.28
C ALA A 217 -1.46 0.57 3.71
N ASP A 218 -1.28 0.43 5.02
CA ASP A 218 -0.33 -0.51 5.62
C ASP A 218 -0.95 -1.90 5.74
N VAL A 219 -0.45 -2.84 4.96
CA VAL A 219 -0.93 -4.23 4.97
C VAL A 219 -0.20 -5.13 5.97
N ARG A 220 0.85 -4.65 6.64
CA ARG A 220 1.71 -5.50 7.49
C ARG A 220 0.96 -6.15 8.63
N SER A 221 0.08 -5.41 9.30
CA SER A 221 -0.65 -5.91 10.48
C SER A 221 -1.66 -7.00 10.15
N ILE A 222 -2.37 -6.88 9.04
CA ILE A 222 -3.39 -7.87 8.65
C ILE A 222 -2.77 -9.19 8.17
N PHE A 223 -1.51 -9.15 7.71
CA PHE A 223 -0.77 -10.35 7.31
C PHE A 223 -0.18 -11.13 8.48
N VAL A 224 -0.21 -10.61 9.72
CA VAL A 224 0.27 -11.35 10.91
C VAL A 224 -0.50 -12.66 11.07
N GLY A 225 0.23 -13.77 11.18
CA GLY A 225 -0.34 -15.13 11.22
C GLY A 225 -0.62 -15.75 9.85
N HIS A 226 -0.49 -14.97 8.76
CA HIS A 226 -0.65 -15.42 7.36
C HIS A 226 0.64 -15.34 6.54
N GLN A 227 1.74 -14.99 7.17
CA GLN A 227 3.08 -14.91 6.60
C GLN A 227 3.62 -16.29 6.26
N LEU A 228 4.72 -16.34 5.51
CA LEU A 228 5.52 -17.56 5.38
C LEU A 228 5.96 -18.03 6.76
N CYS A 229 5.99 -19.34 6.96
CA CYS A 229 6.33 -20.00 8.22
C CYS A 229 5.29 -19.82 9.36
N SER A 230 4.16 -19.18 9.10
CA SER A 230 3.04 -19.18 10.06
C SER A 230 2.35 -20.56 10.12
N TYR A 231 1.62 -20.81 11.19
CA TYR A 231 0.81 -22.04 11.32
C TYR A 231 -0.54 -21.94 10.60
N GLY A 232 -1.04 -20.71 10.37
CA GLY A 232 -2.28 -20.45 9.67
C GLY A 232 -2.18 -20.57 8.15
N THR A 233 -3.30 -20.30 7.48
CA THR A 233 -3.35 -20.21 6.01
C THR A 233 -2.42 -19.12 5.52
N LYS A 234 -1.44 -19.48 4.70
CA LYS A 234 -0.46 -18.54 4.16
C LYS A 234 -1.05 -17.74 3.04
N TRP A 235 -0.83 -16.44 3.08
CA TRP A 235 -1.28 -15.48 2.07
C TRP A 235 -0.17 -15.07 1.10
N LEU A 236 1.01 -15.66 1.26
CA LEU A 236 2.15 -15.49 0.37
C LEU A 236 2.58 -16.85 -0.18
N HIS A 237 3.00 -16.89 -1.43
CA HIS A 237 3.69 -18.05 -1.98
C HIS A 237 5.09 -18.15 -1.38
N ALA A 238 5.46 -19.32 -0.92
CA ALA A 238 6.85 -19.66 -0.66
C ALA A 238 7.63 -19.71 -1.99
N LEU A 239 8.96 -19.90 -1.90
CA LEU A 239 9.76 -20.18 -3.08
C LEU A 239 9.16 -21.33 -3.87
N ASN A 240 8.81 -21.07 -5.12
CA ASN A 240 8.32 -22.08 -6.06
C ASN A 240 9.32 -22.23 -7.20
N VAL A 241 10.15 -23.28 -7.15
CA VAL A 241 11.21 -23.53 -8.13
C VAL A 241 10.68 -23.85 -9.52
N LEU A 242 9.42 -24.29 -9.63
CA LEU A 242 8.75 -24.58 -10.90
C LEU A 242 8.12 -23.32 -11.52
N ASN A 243 7.87 -22.31 -10.71
CA ASN A 243 7.33 -21.01 -11.17
C ASN A 243 7.87 -19.90 -10.26
N LEU A 244 9.08 -19.45 -10.56
CA LEU A 244 9.75 -18.41 -9.77
C LEU A 244 8.98 -17.09 -9.75
N THR A 245 8.20 -16.80 -10.80
CA THR A 245 7.44 -15.55 -10.92
C THR A 245 6.45 -15.35 -9.78
N VAL A 246 5.80 -16.42 -9.29
CA VAL A 246 4.82 -16.33 -8.19
C VAL A 246 5.46 -16.32 -6.81
N SER A 247 6.76 -16.66 -6.68
CA SER A 247 7.45 -16.75 -5.39
C SER A 247 7.38 -15.41 -4.66
N TYR A 248 7.04 -15.48 -3.37
CA TYR A 248 6.90 -14.33 -2.46
C TYR A 248 5.75 -13.36 -2.79
N HIS A 249 4.97 -13.62 -3.84
CA HIS A 249 3.79 -12.83 -4.16
C HIS A 249 2.55 -13.28 -3.36
N PRO A 250 1.57 -12.40 -3.20
CA PRO A 250 0.33 -12.75 -2.53
C PRO A 250 -0.47 -13.80 -3.30
N THR A 251 -1.02 -14.76 -2.59
CA THR A 251 -2.03 -15.68 -3.13
C THR A 251 -3.35 -14.95 -3.36
N ALA A 252 -4.33 -15.58 -4.03
CA ALA A 252 -5.69 -15.04 -4.13
C ALA A 252 -6.30 -14.75 -2.75
N ALA A 253 -6.00 -15.60 -1.73
CA ALA A 253 -6.40 -15.36 -0.34
C ALA A 253 -5.70 -14.13 0.27
N GLY A 254 -4.40 -13.92 -0.05
CA GLY A 254 -3.66 -12.72 0.38
C GLY A 254 -4.18 -11.44 -0.26
N GLN A 255 -4.60 -11.51 -1.52
CA GLN A 255 -5.25 -10.38 -2.18
C GLN A 255 -6.63 -10.07 -1.58
N SER A 256 -7.47 -11.09 -1.39
CA SER A 256 -8.86 -10.90 -0.93
C SER A 256 -8.99 -10.67 0.58
N GLY A 257 -8.18 -11.36 1.41
CA GLY A 257 -8.22 -11.24 2.87
C GLY A 257 -7.26 -10.19 3.43
N GLY A 258 -6.16 -9.92 2.73
CA GLY A 258 -5.11 -8.98 3.15
C GLY A 258 -5.23 -7.61 2.47
N TYR A 259 -4.91 -7.56 1.19
CA TYR A 259 -4.81 -6.31 0.44
C TYR A 259 -6.15 -5.59 0.25
N TYR A 260 -7.19 -6.31 -0.21
CA TYR A 260 -8.48 -5.70 -0.54
C TYR A 260 -9.15 -4.97 0.62
N PRO A 261 -9.29 -5.56 1.83
CA PRO A 261 -9.96 -4.86 2.94
C PRO A 261 -9.18 -3.61 3.40
N VAL A 262 -7.84 -3.66 3.40
CA VAL A 262 -6.99 -2.51 3.77
C VAL A 262 -7.10 -1.41 2.72
N PHE A 263 -7.00 -1.75 1.43
CA PHE A 263 -7.20 -0.79 0.34
C PHE A 263 -8.60 -0.18 0.37
N ARG A 264 -9.64 -1.01 0.52
CA ARG A 264 -11.03 -0.54 0.59
C ARG A 264 -11.24 0.46 1.73
N SER A 265 -10.70 0.16 2.91
CA SER A 265 -10.79 1.08 4.07
C SER A 265 -10.06 2.41 3.81
N ALA A 266 -8.90 2.37 3.14
CA ALA A 266 -8.12 3.56 2.85
C ALA A 266 -8.69 4.39 1.68
N ALA A 267 -9.39 3.75 0.76
CA ALA A 267 -10.06 4.40 -0.37
C ALA A 267 -11.35 5.13 0.04
N GLY A 268 -11.89 4.82 1.20
CA GLY A 268 -13.09 5.43 1.71
C GLY A 268 -14.36 4.72 1.33
#